data_10fb8fd6a735cf342db9700b29cea6cf
#
_entry.id   10fb8fd6a735cf342db9700b29cea6cf
#
_cell.length_a   1.000
_cell.length_b   1.000
_cell.length_c   1.000
_cell.angle_alpha   90.00
_cell.angle_beta   90.00
_cell.angle_gamma   90.00
#
_symmetry.space_group_name_H-M   'P 1'
#
loop_
_entity.id
_entity.type
_entity.pdbx_description
1 polymer ?
#
loop_
_entity_poly.entity_id
_entity_poly.type
_entity_poly.pdbx_seq_one_letter_code
_entity_poly.pdbx_strand_id
1 'polypeptide(L)'
;MADQPTSTQVYKVFNDSVHGHIEMHPLLVKIIDTPEFQRLRNVKQFGGGYYVYPGASHNRFEHSLGVAHLAGKLVQNLKDSQPDLGIDDEDELCVQIAGLCHDLGHGPFSHAFDDFMEQVQEDDKWKHEDQSVKMFDHLIIKGHIKGIMEKKYNLKNEDFEFIKELINPDKDNKTEWQFKGRTQEKSFLYEIVANKLTGIDVDKMDYFSRDCHHLGMTSNFSHERYMMFARVCTDENGEKHICMRDKEAVNMYELFHVRNLIRQRACHHRVAKAVELMITDALIEANSHFKLGEENLTICEAVNDLDTFTHLTDDILQEIERSTDDNLKQSQEIIKRIRDRDLYRFVDGELFKRNEVRSLKTTKEKKDLLEKWIKKITNQQTNLSSEEQQLKDFLDKKNNQHPKLSPEDFRIVVIDLTYGMEESNPIDSLLFYKKNQPDKSYKLSKAKVSHMLPGTFAETRVMLFYKGLPKKHVKRLWEKLMPLEVSGEPTGDVSGEPTGAVSGEPTGDVSGEPTGDVSGEPTGDVSGEPTGDTPVDPTDKGIYIHLEGEITTSLISQQIINMCEDDNYQFFDDKTFEYTDYTELQHLTSAEMWEVSHRFFF
;
A
#
# COMPACT_ATOMS: atom_id res chain seq x y z
N MET A 1 -3.48 -56.21 21.92
CA MET A 1 -2.70 -54.97 21.85
C MET A 1 -3.73 -53.87 21.78
N ALA A 2 -3.89 -53.12 22.85
CA ALA A 2 -4.85 -52.03 22.87
C ALA A 2 -4.28 -50.86 22.07
N ASP A 3 -5.04 -50.38 21.07
CA ASP A 3 -4.76 -49.14 20.36
C ASP A 3 -4.57 -48.03 21.38
N GLN A 4 -3.38 -47.45 21.41
CA GLN A 4 -3.18 -46.19 22.11
C GLN A 4 -4.00 -45.12 21.37
N PRO A 5 -4.78 -44.31 22.09
CA PRO A 5 -5.50 -43.24 21.42
C PRO A 5 -4.48 -42.32 20.74
N THR A 6 -4.63 -42.15 19.45
CA THR A 6 -3.98 -41.09 18.67
C THR A 6 -4.14 -39.77 19.43
N SER A 7 -3.04 -39.18 19.90
CA SER A 7 -3.09 -37.89 20.58
C SER A 7 -3.74 -36.91 19.64
N THR A 8 -4.97 -36.52 19.92
CA THR A 8 -5.69 -35.45 19.20
C THR A 8 -4.79 -34.23 19.23
N GLN A 9 -4.31 -33.81 18.06
CA GLN A 9 -3.57 -32.55 17.94
C GLN A 9 -4.50 -31.42 18.39
N VAL A 10 -4.08 -30.68 19.40
CA VAL A 10 -4.87 -29.58 19.93
C VAL A 10 -4.46 -28.31 19.16
N TYR A 11 -5.34 -27.85 18.30
CA TYR A 11 -5.21 -26.57 17.59
C TYR A 11 -5.43 -25.41 18.57
N LYS A 12 -4.69 -24.30 18.37
CA LYS A 12 -4.88 -23.06 19.12
C LYS A 12 -5.73 -22.11 18.29
N VAL A 13 -6.77 -21.56 18.90
CA VAL A 13 -7.65 -20.58 18.23
C VAL A 13 -7.16 -19.18 18.54
N PHE A 14 -6.94 -18.38 17.50
CA PHE A 14 -6.67 -16.95 17.57
C PHE A 14 -7.94 -16.18 17.15
N ASN A 15 -8.25 -15.12 17.86
CA ASN A 15 -9.33 -14.21 17.48
C ASN A 15 -8.75 -13.07 16.64
N ASP A 16 -9.06 -13.06 15.36
CA ASP A 16 -8.56 -12.07 14.40
C ASP A 16 -9.68 -11.10 13.99
N SER A 17 -9.35 -9.81 13.86
CA SER A 17 -10.32 -8.75 13.55
C SER A 17 -10.86 -8.82 12.12
N VAL A 18 -10.17 -9.49 11.21
CA VAL A 18 -10.51 -9.59 9.78
C VAL A 18 -11.10 -10.95 9.44
N HIS A 19 -10.44 -12.03 9.88
CA HIS A 19 -10.81 -13.40 9.53
C HIS A 19 -11.62 -14.12 10.63
N GLY A 20 -11.89 -13.46 11.76
CA GLY A 20 -12.61 -14.08 12.87
C GLY A 20 -11.76 -15.08 13.63
N HIS A 21 -12.25 -16.31 13.81
CA HIS A 21 -11.52 -17.32 14.56
C HIS A 21 -10.61 -18.14 13.66
N ILE A 22 -9.30 -18.02 13.88
CA ILE A 22 -8.26 -18.71 13.13
C ILE A 22 -7.75 -19.90 13.96
N GLU A 23 -7.92 -21.11 13.45
CA GLU A 23 -7.34 -22.32 14.02
C GLU A 23 -5.92 -22.52 13.49
N MET A 24 -4.93 -22.52 14.38
CA MET A 24 -3.53 -22.70 14.03
C MET A 24 -3.03 -24.10 14.41
N HIS A 25 -2.36 -24.73 13.45
CA HIS A 25 -1.71 -26.02 13.64
C HIS A 25 -0.65 -25.93 14.77
N PRO A 26 -0.48 -26.98 15.62
CA PRO A 26 0.43 -26.93 16.77
C PRO A 26 1.90 -26.62 16.43
N LEU A 27 2.36 -26.96 15.22
CA LEU A 27 3.71 -26.58 14.78
C LEU A 27 3.81 -25.08 14.51
N LEU A 28 2.80 -24.48 13.85
CA LEU A 28 2.74 -23.05 13.63
C LEU A 28 2.72 -22.29 14.96
N VAL A 29 1.99 -22.78 15.96
CA VAL A 29 1.99 -22.20 17.31
C VAL A 29 3.39 -22.19 17.91
N LYS A 30 4.20 -23.23 17.71
CA LYS A 30 5.58 -23.25 18.18
C LYS A 30 6.46 -22.21 17.48
N ILE A 31 6.23 -21.96 16.21
CA ILE A 31 6.89 -20.89 15.46
C ILE A 31 6.43 -19.52 15.98
N ILE A 32 5.13 -19.35 16.17
CA ILE A 32 4.55 -18.11 16.71
C ILE A 32 5.13 -17.77 18.10
N ASP A 33 5.34 -18.75 18.95
CA ASP A 33 5.83 -18.56 20.31
C ASP A 33 7.37 -18.34 20.39
N THR A 34 8.07 -18.15 19.25
CA THR A 34 9.50 -17.79 19.22
C THR A 34 9.72 -16.27 19.34
N PRO A 35 10.86 -15.82 19.89
CA PRO A 35 11.19 -14.40 19.95
C PRO A 35 11.19 -13.71 18.58
N GLU A 36 11.71 -14.38 17.56
CA GLU A 36 11.80 -13.88 16.18
C GLU A 36 10.43 -13.57 15.59
N PHE A 37 9.43 -14.42 15.86
CA PHE A 37 8.06 -14.19 15.43
C PHE A 37 7.33 -13.16 16.33
N GLN A 38 7.51 -13.25 17.65
CA GLN A 38 6.90 -12.31 18.60
C GLN A 38 7.35 -10.86 18.38
N ARG A 39 8.56 -10.64 17.85
CA ARG A 39 9.06 -9.34 17.42
C ARG A 39 8.09 -8.60 16.51
N LEU A 40 7.38 -9.31 15.63
CA LEU A 40 6.45 -8.73 14.66
C LEU A 40 5.28 -7.97 15.32
N ARG A 41 5.00 -8.19 16.61
CA ARG A 41 4.02 -7.41 17.38
C ARG A 41 4.39 -5.94 17.53
N ASN A 42 5.68 -5.62 17.37
CA ASN A 42 6.23 -4.29 17.53
C ASN A 42 6.77 -3.73 16.20
N VAL A 43 6.30 -4.28 15.06
CA VAL A 43 6.59 -3.76 13.71
C VAL A 43 5.27 -3.43 13.03
N LYS A 44 4.99 -2.13 12.89
CA LYS A 44 3.77 -1.63 12.26
C LYS A 44 3.69 -2.01 10.78
N GLN A 45 2.58 -2.64 10.37
CA GLN A 45 2.31 -2.97 8.97
C GLN A 45 2.36 -1.74 8.07
N PHE A 46 1.81 -0.62 8.58
CA PHE A 46 1.65 0.63 7.84
C PHE A 46 2.75 1.67 8.17
N GLY A 47 3.80 1.27 8.90
CA GLY A 47 4.94 2.11 9.25
C GLY A 47 4.55 3.48 9.80
N GLY A 48 5.10 4.54 9.21
CA GLY A 48 4.82 5.93 9.58
C GLY A 48 3.37 6.39 9.32
N GLY A 49 2.60 5.62 8.55
CA GLY A 49 1.18 5.90 8.29
C GLY A 49 0.32 5.90 9.55
N TYR A 50 0.72 5.17 10.59
CA TYR A 50 0.05 5.22 11.91
C TYR A 50 -0.05 6.64 12.49
N TYR A 51 0.93 7.50 12.23
CA TYR A 51 0.89 8.90 12.68
C TYR A 51 -0.12 9.77 11.94
N VAL A 52 -0.75 9.25 10.89
CA VAL A 52 -1.78 9.95 10.09
C VAL A 52 -3.13 9.27 10.21
N TYR A 53 -3.15 7.95 10.21
CA TYR A 53 -4.32 7.11 10.33
C TYR A 53 -4.29 6.39 11.69
N PRO A 54 -4.98 6.89 12.73
CA PRO A 54 -4.93 6.29 14.07
C PRO A 54 -5.38 4.82 14.09
N GLY A 55 -6.28 4.44 13.19
CA GLY A 55 -6.72 3.06 13.00
C GLY A 55 -5.66 2.13 12.43
N ALA A 56 -4.64 2.66 11.73
CA ALA A 56 -3.54 1.87 11.15
C ALA A 56 -2.52 1.42 12.22
N SER A 57 -3.01 0.89 13.32
CA SER A 57 -2.22 0.44 14.49
C SER A 57 -1.80 -1.04 14.41
N HIS A 58 -2.28 -1.76 13.41
CA HIS A 58 -1.99 -3.18 13.22
C HIS A 58 -0.52 -3.42 12.84
N ASN A 59 -0.07 -4.62 13.18
CA ASN A 59 1.33 -5.01 13.07
C ASN A 59 1.50 -6.18 12.10
N ARG A 60 2.73 -6.49 11.75
CA ARG A 60 3.09 -7.64 10.93
C ARG A 60 2.70 -8.97 11.57
N PHE A 61 2.55 -9.01 12.89
CA PHE A 61 2.16 -10.21 13.62
C PHE A 61 0.79 -10.74 13.19
N GLU A 62 -0.26 -9.92 13.29
CA GLU A 62 -1.62 -10.34 12.92
C GLU A 62 -1.78 -10.54 11.41
N HIS A 63 -1.05 -9.78 10.58
CA HIS A 63 -0.97 -10.00 9.15
C HIS A 63 -0.40 -11.38 8.82
N SER A 64 0.73 -11.77 9.41
CA SER A 64 1.35 -13.07 9.20
C SER A 64 0.44 -14.24 9.62
N LEU A 65 -0.35 -14.08 10.70
CA LEU A 65 -1.37 -15.07 11.08
C LEU A 65 -2.46 -15.20 10.01
N GLY A 66 -2.94 -14.06 9.48
CA GLY A 66 -3.94 -14.03 8.42
C GLY A 66 -3.45 -14.67 7.12
N VAL A 67 -2.21 -14.37 6.73
CA VAL A 67 -1.58 -14.97 5.53
C VAL A 67 -1.46 -16.49 5.67
N ALA A 68 -0.98 -16.98 6.82
CA ALA A 68 -0.90 -18.42 7.09
C ALA A 68 -2.29 -19.10 7.04
N HIS A 69 -3.32 -18.46 7.59
CA HIS A 69 -4.70 -18.93 7.53
C HIS A 69 -5.20 -19.03 6.08
N LEU A 70 -5.06 -17.98 5.30
CA LEU A 70 -5.50 -17.97 3.91
C LEU A 70 -4.71 -18.96 3.04
N ALA A 71 -3.41 -19.12 3.30
CA ALA A 71 -2.55 -20.10 2.63
C ALA A 71 -3.05 -21.53 2.88
N GLY A 72 -3.31 -21.88 4.15
CA GLY A 72 -3.89 -23.17 4.52
C GLY A 72 -5.26 -23.39 3.90
N LYS A 73 -6.13 -22.38 3.93
CA LYS A 73 -7.48 -22.46 3.35
C LYS A 73 -7.44 -22.68 1.83
N LEU A 74 -6.54 -22.00 1.12
CA LEU A 74 -6.42 -22.16 -0.33
C LEU A 74 -5.89 -23.55 -0.71
N VAL A 75 -4.81 -24.00 -0.07
CA VAL A 75 -4.23 -25.31 -0.37
C VAL A 75 -5.18 -26.44 -0.02
N GLN A 76 -5.92 -26.35 1.11
CA GLN A 76 -6.94 -27.30 1.49
C GLN A 76 -8.08 -27.36 0.48
N ASN A 77 -8.59 -26.21 0.02
CA ASN A 77 -9.64 -26.15 -1.01
C ASN A 77 -9.20 -26.82 -2.32
N LEU A 78 -7.95 -26.62 -2.73
CA LEU A 78 -7.39 -27.28 -3.92
C LEU A 78 -7.27 -28.79 -3.71
N LYS A 79 -6.77 -29.25 -2.56
CA LYS A 79 -6.63 -30.65 -2.17
C LYS A 79 -7.98 -31.37 -2.18
N ASP A 80 -9.01 -30.76 -1.57
CA ASP A 80 -10.35 -31.36 -1.47
C ASP A 80 -11.08 -31.39 -2.82
N SER A 81 -10.93 -30.32 -3.63
CA SER A 81 -11.62 -30.21 -4.93
C SER A 81 -10.93 -30.99 -6.05
N GLN A 82 -9.64 -31.27 -5.92
CA GLN A 82 -8.80 -31.92 -6.95
C GLN A 82 -7.80 -32.91 -6.32
N PRO A 83 -8.24 -34.06 -5.81
CA PRO A 83 -7.38 -35.06 -5.17
C PRO A 83 -6.24 -35.56 -6.08
N ASP A 84 -6.43 -35.53 -7.40
CA ASP A 84 -5.44 -35.96 -8.40
C ASP A 84 -4.21 -35.02 -8.47
N LEU A 85 -4.23 -33.86 -7.81
CA LEU A 85 -3.07 -32.98 -7.71
C LEU A 85 -1.97 -33.54 -6.82
N GLY A 86 -2.28 -34.54 -5.97
CA GLY A 86 -1.32 -35.18 -5.09
C GLY A 86 -0.76 -34.24 -4.02
N ILE A 87 -1.56 -33.30 -3.53
CA ILE A 87 -1.20 -32.43 -2.42
C ILE A 87 -1.22 -33.27 -1.14
N ASP A 88 -0.08 -33.42 -0.49
CA ASP A 88 0.06 -34.14 0.77
C ASP A 88 -0.02 -33.18 2.00
N ASP A 89 0.06 -33.75 3.19
CA ASP A 89 -0.03 -32.98 4.43
C ASP A 89 1.24 -32.16 4.68
N GLU A 90 2.39 -32.63 4.17
CA GLU A 90 3.66 -31.92 4.20
C GLU A 90 3.60 -30.66 3.29
N ASP A 91 3.01 -30.75 2.11
CA ASP A 91 2.78 -29.60 1.22
C ASP A 91 1.93 -28.53 1.90
N GLU A 92 0.80 -28.93 2.47
CA GLU A 92 -0.12 -28.04 3.17
C GLU A 92 0.58 -27.32 4.33
N LEU A 93 1.33 -28.07 5.13
CA LEU A 93 2.04 -27.52 6.28
C LEU A 93 3.17 -26.57 5.86
N CYS A 94 3.92 -26.90 4.80
CA CYS A 94 4.97 -26.03 4.25
C CYS A 94 4.41 -24.69 3.74
N VAL A 95 3.29 -24.72 3.00
CA VAL A 95 2.62 -23.52 2.50
C VAL A 95 2.13 -22.63 3.64
N GLN A 96 1.55 -23.23 4.70
CA GLN A 96 1.13 -22.47 5.88
C GLN A 96 2.33 -21.86 6.63
N ILE A 97 3.44 -22.60 6.80
CA ILE A 97 4.66 -22.09 7.44
C ILE A 97 5.25 -20.95 6.63
N ALA A 98 5.30 -21.07 5.30
CA ALA A 98 5.80 -20.02 4.43
C ALA A 98 4.95 -18.75 4.54
N GLY A 99 3.62 -18.88 4.52
CA GLY A 99 2.71 -17.75 4.73
C GLY A 99 2.87 -17.10 6.11
N LEU A 100 3.15 -17.90 7.15
CA LEU A 100 3.41 -17.38 8.50
C LEU A 100 4.72 -16.60 8.58
N CYS A 101 5.77 -17.05 7.87
CA CYS A 101 7.14 -16.56 8.03
C CYS A 101 7.59 -15.56 6.94
N HIS A 102 6.74 -15.24 5.95
CA HIS A 102 7.14 -14.45 4.78
C HIS A 102 7.64 -13.04 5.13
N ASP A 103 7.14 -12.45 6.20
CA ASP A 103 7.41 -11.08 6.65
C ASP A 103 8.38 -10.96 7.83
N LEU A 104 9.03 -12.06 8.27
CA LEU A 104 9.97 -12.07 9.39
C LEU A 104 11.15 -11.09 9.23
N GLY A 105 11.50 -10.77 8.00
CA GLY A 105 12.64 -9.92 7.67
C GLY A 105 12.35 -8.42 7.66
N HIS A 106 11.12 -7.97 7.86
CA HIS A 106 10.84 -6.53 7.92
C HIS A 106 11.52 -5.86 9.11
N GLY A 107 12.13 -4.70 8.86
CA GLY A 107 12.71 -3.84 9.90
C GLY A 107 11.69 -2.88 10.51
N PRO A 108 12.14 -2.00 11.43
CA PRO A 108 11.33 -0.97 12.06
C PRO A 108 10.54 -0.13 11.04
N PHE A 109 9.25 0.08 11.29
CA PHE A 109 8.38 0.84 10.40
C PHE A 109 8.28 0.28 8.98
N SER A 110 8.53 -1.01 8.79
CA SER A 110 8.38 -1.72 7.51
C SER A 110 9.15 -1.05 6.36
N HIS A 111 8.49 -0.57 5.31
CA HIS A 111 9.15 0.03 4.14
C HIS A 111 9.97 1.30 4.42
N ALA A 112 9.76 2.00 5.55
CA ALA A 112 10.65 3.10 5.93
C ALA A 112 12.07 2.60 6.28
N PHE A 113 12.18 1.36 6.77
CA PHE A 113 13.47 0.71 6.98
C PHE A 113 14.13 0.27 5.67
N ASP A 114 13.34 -0.18 4.69
CA ASP A 114 13.85 -0.46 3.33
C ASP A 114 14.46 0.82 2.73
N ASP A 115 13.74 1.96 2.82
CA ASP A 115 14.21 3.28 2.37
C ASP A 115 15.49 3.72 3.13
N PHE A 116 15.61 3.40 4.44
CA PHE A 116 16.82 3.65 5.24
C PHE A 116 18.01 2.81 4.74
N MET A 117 17.82 1.51 4.58
CA MET A 117 18.88 0.60 4.13
C MET A 117 19.38 0.97 2.72
N GLU A 118 18.48 1.35 1.79
CA GLU A 118 18.86 1.81 0.44
C GLU A 118 19.75 3.05 0.49
N GLN A 119 19.58 3.95 1.49
CA GLN A 119 20.35 5.18 1.60
C GLN A 119 21.70 5.01 2.30
N VAL A 120 21.84 4.00 3.17
CA VAL A 120 23.08 3.79 3.95
C VAL A 120 24.00 2.71 3.37
N GLN A 121 23.47 1.82 2.51
CA GLN A 121 24.24 0.78 1.82
C GLN A 121 24.38 1.13 0.32
N GLU A 122 25.61 1.41 -0.12
CA GLU A 122 25.87 1.80 -1.51
C GLU A 122 25.85 0.59 -2.49
N ASP A 123 26.36 -0.57 -2.07
CA ASP A 123 26.63 -1.71 -2.98
C ASP A 123 25.81 -2.98 -2.68
N ASP A 124 25.33 -3.17 -1.47
CA ASP A 124 24.59 -4.38 -1.08
C ASP A 124 23.10 -4.04 -0.92
N LYS A 125 22.32 -4.46 -1.89
CA LYS A 125 20.87 -4.19 -1.88
C LYS A 125 20.18 -5.13 -0.90
N TRP A 126 20.16 -4.75 0.38
CA TRP A 126 19.36 -5.44 1.38
C TRP A 126 17.89 -5.51 0.96
N LYS A 127 17.26 -6.66 1.20
CA LYS A 127 15.84 -6.88 0.94
C LYS A 127 15.23 -7.62 2.12
N HIS A 128 14.06 -7.18 2.54
CA HIS A 128 13.36 -7.84 3.65
C HIS A 128 12.94 -9.27 3.31
N GLU A 129 12.71 -9.62 2.02
CA GLU A 129 12.41 -10.99 1.62
C GLU A 129 13.61 -11.94 1.85
N ASP A 130 14.83 -11.51 1.49
CA ASP A 130 16.06 -12.27 1.77
C ASP A 130 16.31 -12.40 3.27
N GLN A 131 16.02 -11.34 4.01
CA GLN A 131 16.11 -11.33 5.47
C GLN A 131 15.07 -12.24 6.11
N SER A 132 13.85 -12.36 5.53
CA SER A 132 12.82 -13.29 6.01
C SER A 132 13.29 -14.74 5.92
N VAL A 133 13.98 -15.12 4.85
CA VAL A 133 14.58 -16.45 4.69
C VAL A 133 15.65 -16.70 5.76
N LYS A 134 16.54 -15.74 6.01
CA LYS A 134 17.57 -15.84 7.07
C LYS A 134 16.94 -15.97 8.46
N MET A 135 15.92 -15.17 8.75
CA MET A 135 15.20 -15.20 10.04
C MET A 135 14.44 -16.51 10.23
N PHE A 136 13.87 -17.08 9.18
CA PHE A 136 13.26 -18.42 9.24
C PHE A 136 14.30 -19.49 9.62
N ASP A 137 15.44 -19.55 8.94
CA ASP A 137 16.51 -20.51 9.27
C ASP A 137 17.01 -20.33 10.72
N HIS A 138 17.19 -19.08 11.15
CA HIS A 138 17.60 -18.75 12.53
C HIS A 138 16.57 -19.24 13.56
N LEU A 139 15.30 -18.92 13.36
CA LEU A 139 14.19 -19.29 14.22
C LEU A 139 14.09 -20.81 14.42
N ILE A 140 14.12 -21.61 13.34
CA ILE A 140 13.96 -23.05 13.44
C ILE A 140 15.16 -23.74 14.10
N ILE A 141 16.37 -23.18 13.96
CA ILE A 141 17.59 -23.71 14.58
C ILE A 141 17.63 -23.31 16.05
N LYS A 142 17.54 -22.02 16.37
CA LYS A 142 17.64 -21.48 17.72
C LYS A 142 16.51 -21.94 18.63
N GLY A 143 15.27 -21.95 18.09
CA GLY A 143 14.08 -22.45 18.78
C GLY A 143 14.01 -23.98 18.91
N HIS A 144 15.01 -24.72 18.44
CA HIS A 144 15.02 -26.19 18.38
C HIS A 144 13.79 -26.78 17.66
N ILE A 145 13.17 -26.01 16.77
CA ILE A 145 11.94 -26.39 16.06
C ILE A 145 12.25 -27.36 14.93
N LYS A 146 13.40 -27.22 14.26
CA LYS A 146 13.82 -28.07 13.15
C LYS A 146 13.70 -29.56 13.49
N GLY A 147 14.21 -29.98 14.66
CA GLY A 147 14.11 -31.37 15.08
C GLY A 147 12.68 -31.88 15.36
N ILE A 148 11.76 -30.96 15.67
CA ILE A 148 10.32 -31.27 15.81
C ILE A 148 9.70 -31.44 14.43
N MET A 149 10.02 -30.53 13.48
CA MET A 149 9.57 -30.58 12.09
C MET A 149 9.96 -31.92 11.44
N GLU A 150 11.22 -32.31 11.60
CA GLU A 150 11.76 -33.56 11.05
C GLU A 150 11.14 -34.83 11.72
N LYS A 151 11.14 -34.90 13.05
CA LYS A 151 10.79 -36.13 13.76
C LYS A 151 9.30 -36.36 13.95
N LYS A 152 8.53 -35.30 14.15
CA LYS A 152 7.10 -35.37 14.44
C LYS A 152 6.24 -35.16 13.20
N TYR A 153 6.68 -34.30 12.29
CA TYR A 153 5.91 -33.92 11.11
C TYR A 153 6.54 -34.38 9.79
N ASN A 154 7.61 -35.22 9.88
CA ASN A 154 8.26 -35.88 8.74
C ASN A 154 8.79 -34.93 7.68
N LEU A 155 9.02 -33.64 8.01
CA LEU A 155 9.56 -32.69 7.05
C LEU A 155 11.04 -32.98 6.80
N LYS A 156 11.45 -32.94 5.51
CA LYS A 156 12.77 -33.24 5.02
C LYS A 156 13.49 -31.99 4.54
N ASN A 157 14.75 -32.13 4.13
CA ASN A 157 15.52 -31.00 3.60
C ASN A 157 14.84 -30.32 2.42
N GLU A 158 14.17 -31.07 1.55
CA GLU A 158 13.42 -30.56 0.40
C GLU A 158 12.25 -29.67 0.84
N ASP A 159 11.62 -30.00 1.98
CA ASP A 159 10.51 -29.19 2.54
C ASP A 159 11.01 -27.86 3.10
N PHE A 160 12.19 -27.83 3.73
CA PHE A 160 12.81 -26.58 4.18
C PHE A 160 13.21 -25.69 3.00
N GLU A 161 13.74 -26.27 1.92
CA GLU A 161 13.99 -25.50 0.69
C GLU A 161 12.68 -24.99 0.10
N PHE A 162 11.64 -25.82 0.04
CA PHE A 162 10.32 -25.42 -0.45
C PHE A 162 9.74 -24.23 0.33
N ILE A 163 9.80 -24.25 1.66
CA ILE A 163 9.33 -23.13 2.50
C ILE A 163 10.11 -21.84 2.16
N LYS A 164 11.43 -21.90 2.04
CA LYS A 164 12.27 -20.74 1.69
C LYS A 164 11.97 -20.20 0.30
N GLU A 165 11.79 -21.09 -0.68
CA GLU A 165 11.40 -20.75 -2.05
C GLU A 165 10.01 -20.11 -2.13
N LEU A 166 9.07 -20.51 -1.25
CA LEU A 166 7.74 -19.90 -1.14
C LEU A 166 7.79 -18.51 -0.50
N ILE A 167 8.70 -18.28 0.48
CA ILE A 167 8.91 -16.99 1.13
C ILE A 167 9.49 -16.00 0.11
N ASN A 168 10.55 -16.39 -0.60
CA ASN A 168 11.22 -15.54 -1.58
C ASN A 168 11.53 -16.30 -2.87
N PRO A 169 10.54 -16.46 -3.75
CA PRO A 169 10.76 -17.13 -5.03
C PRO A 169 11.70 -16.32 -5.92
N ASP A 170 12.75 -16.98 -6.44
CA ASP A 170 13.72 -16.36 -7.33
C ASP A 170 13.05 -15.87 -8.63
N LYS A 171 13.40 -14.65 -9.06
CA LYS A 171 12.78 -13.98 -10.22
C LYS A 171 13.47 -14.27 -11.55
N ASP A 172 14.70 -14.77 -11.54
CA ASP A 172 15.59 -14.54 -12.66
C ASP A 172 15.57 -15.62 -13.77
N ASN A 173 14.82 -16.72 -13.62
CA ASN A 173 14.87 -17.79 -14.60
C ASN A 173 13.52 -18.25 -15.15
N LYS A 174 13.21 -17.76 -16.35
CA LYS A 174 11.95 -18.00 -17.07
C LYS A 174 11.98 -19.24 -17.99
N THR A 175 13.10 -19.94 -18.14
CA THR A 175 13.26 -20.95 -19.20
C THR A 175 13.36 -22.39 -18.72
N GLU A 176 13.75 -22.65 -17.48
CA GLU A 176 13.83 -24.00 -16.89
C GLU A 176 13.35 -24.00 -15.45
N TRP A 177 12.72 -25.10 -15.02
CA TRP A 177 12.30 -25.29 -13.63
C TRP A 177 13.51 -25.38 -12.71
N GLN A 178 13.69 -24.40 -11.83
CA GLN A 178 14.88 -24.30 -10.97
C GLN A 178 14.61 -24.53 -9.49
N PHE A 179 13.35 -24.56 -9.08
CA PHE A 179 12.98 -24.84 -7.71
C PHE A 179 13.39 -26.27 -7.31
N LYS A 180 13.91 -26.41 -6.09
CA LYS A 180 14.44 -27.66 -5.54
C LYS A 180 13.46 -28.31 -4.58
N GLY A 181 12.61 -27.51 -3.94
CA GLY A 181 11.68 -27.98 -2.92
C GLY A 181 10.58 -28.85 -3.49
N ARG A 182 10.08 -28.54 -4.69
CA ARG A 182 9.06 -29.34 -5.38
C ARG A 182 9.35 -29.46 -6.87
N THR A 183 8.84 -30.52 -7.48
CA THR A 183 8.93 -30.71 -8.94
C THR A 183 7.94 -29.81 -9.67
N GLN A 184 8.13 -29.62 -10.96
CA GLN A 184 7.27 -28.80 -11.83
C GLN A 184 5.79 -29.26 -11.81
N GLU A 185 5.51 -30.52 -11.52
CA GLU A 185 4.15 -31.04 -11.35
C GLU A 185 3.37 -30.35 -10.21
N LYS A 186 4.07 -29.77 -9.23
CA LYS A 186 3.52 -29.00 -8.11
C LYS A 186 3.78 -27.49 -8.24
N SER A 187 4.02 -26.97 -9.47
CA SER A 187 4.33 -25.55 -9.76
C SER A 187 3.29 -24.58 -9.17
N PHE A 188 2.02 -24.96 -9.21
CA PHE A 188 0.90 -24.16 -8.71
C PHE A 188 1.00 -23.83 -7.20
N LEU A 189 1.73 -24.60 -6.41
CA LEU A 189 1.94 -24.31 -4.98
C LEU A 189 2.78 -23.04 -4.77
N TYR A 190 3.68 -22.71 -5.72
CA TYR A 190 4.48 -21.48 -5.69
C TYR A 190 3.68 -20.22 -6.05
N GLU A 191 2.42 -20.38 -6.45
CA GLU A 191 1.51 -19.26 -6.73
C GLU A 191 0.67 -18.85 -5.50
N ILE A 192 0.83 -19.51 -4.34
CA ILE A 192 -0.04 -19.30 -3.17
C ILE A 192 0.44 -18.12 -2.32
N VAL A 193 1.70 -18.13 -1.86
CA VAL A 193 2.22 -17.17 -0.85
C VAL A 193 2.79 -15.91 -1.49
N ALA A 194 3.64 -16.05 -2.51
CA ALA A 194 4.28 -14.93 -3.19
C ALA A 194 4.29 -15.15 -4.71
N ASN A 195 3.17 -14.89 -5.38
CA ASN A 195 2.97 -15.17 -6.79
C ASN A 195 3.65 -14.14 -7.69
N LYS A 196 4.84 -14.45 -8.19
CA LYS A 196 5.58 -13.57 -9.12
C LYS A 196 5.04 -13.62 -10.56
N LEU A 197 4.20 -14.61 -10.89
CA LEU A 197 3.66 -14.79 -12.25
C LEU A 197 2.48 -13.87 -12.52
N THR A 198 1.49 -13.86 -11.63
CA THR A 198 0.23 -13.12 -11.80
C THR A 198 0.06 -11.97 -10.81
N GLY A 199 0.85 -11.97 -9.74
CA GLY A 199 0.72 -11.01 -8.66
C GLY A 199 -0.52 -11.20 -7.78
N ILE A 200 -1.22 -12.35 -7.88
CA ILE A 200 -2.34 -12.71 -7.01
C ILE A 200 -1.88 -13.78 -6.03
N ASP A 201 -1.81 -13.44 -4.76
CA ASP A 201 -1.38 -14.30 -3.67
C ASP A 201 -2.13 -14.00 -2.38
N VAL A 202 -2.01 -14.89 -1.42
CA VAL A 202 -2.71 -14.77 -0.13
C VAL A 202 -2.15 -13.64 0.75
N ASP A 203 -0.90 -13.23 0.55
CA ASP A 203 -0.33 -12.04 1.15
C ASP A 203 -1.20 -10.81 0.82
N LYS A 204 -1.43 -10.56 -0.47
CA LYS A 204 -2.28 -9.45 -0.92
C LYS A 204 -3.72 -9.58 -0.46
N MET A 205 -4.25 -10.80 -0.40
CA MET A 205 -5.62 -11.03 0.06
C MET A 205 -5.80 -10.64 1.53
N ASP A 206 -4.81 -10.95 2.38
CA ASP A 206 -4.86 -10.53 3.78
C ASP A 206 -4.69 -9.03 3.91
N TYR A 207 -3.59 -8.44 3.39
CA TYR A 207 -3.35 -7.04 3.70
C TYR A 207 -4.35 -6.09 3.02
N PHE A 208 -4.96 -6.42 1.87
CA PHE A 208 -6.04 -5.60 1.33
C PHE A 208 -7.26 -5.59 2.24
N SER A 209 -7.63 -6.73 2.81
CA SER A 209 -8.74 -6.82 3.75
C SER A 209 -8.40 -6.12 5.07
N ARG A 210 -7.21 -6.39 5.60
CA ARG A 210 -6.74 -5.89 6.90
C ARG A 210 -6.47 -4.38 6.86
N ASP A 211 -5.75 -3.89 5.85
CA ASP A 211 -5.47 -2.47 5.71
C ASP A 211 -6.77 -1.68 5.48
N CYS A 212 -7.66 -2.16 4.61
CA CYS A 212 -8.97 -1.53 4.42
C CYS A 212 -9.74 -1.46 5.74
N HIS A 213 -9.79 -2.54 6.52
CA HIS A 213 -10.45 -2.57 7.82
C HIS A 213 -9.89 -1.50 8.77
N HIS A 214 -8.57 -1.44 8.91
CA HIS A 214 -7.89 -0.51 9.82
C HIS A 214 -7.85 0.95 9.33
N LEU A 215 -7.96 1.18 8.02
CA LEU A 215 -8.00 2.50 7.42
C LEU A 215 -9.43 3.05 7.27
N GLY A 216 -10.46 2.29 7.66
CA GLY A 216 -11.85 2.67 7.42
C GLY A 216 -12.23 2.75 5.94
N MET A 217 -11.58 1.93 5.09
CA MET A 217 -11.85 1.82 3.66
C MET A 217 -12.66 0.56 3.37
N THR A 218 -13.43 0.57 2.29
CA THR A 218 -14.16 -0.63 1.84
C THR A 218 -13.37 -1.34 0.76
N SER A 219 -13.14 -2.65 0.93
CA SER A 219 -12.62 -3.53 -0.12
C SER A 219 -13.78 -4.18 -0.87
N ASN A 220 -13.83 -4.00 -2.19
CA ASN A 220 -14.81 -4.69 -3.04
C ASN A 220 -14.33 -6.09 -3.48
N PHE A 221 -13.04 -6.39 -3.29
CA PHE A 221 -12.49 -7.71 -3.58
C PHE A 221 -12.94 -8.73 -2.54
N SER A 222 -13.45 -9.87 -2.98
CA SER A 222 -13.83 -10.99 -2.13
C SER A 222 -12.81 -12.13 -2.26
N HIS A 223 -11.95 -12.30 -1.26
CA HIS A 223 -11.03 -13.42 -1.18
C HIS A 223 -11.77 -14.75 -0.97
N GLU A 224 -12.93 -14.75 -0.31
CA GLU A 224 -13.75 -15.95 -0.14
C GLU A 224 -14.25 -16.49 -1.48
N ARG A 225 -14.67 -15.61 -2.38
CA ARG A 225 -15.03 -16.00 -3.74
C ARG A 225 -13.82 -16.52 -4.52
N TYR A 226 -12.66 -15.89 -4.34
CA TYR A 226 -11.42 -16.40 -4.92
C TYR A 226 -11.18 -17.84 -4.46
N MET A 227 -11.17 -18.10 -3.15
CA MET A 227 -10.95 -19.44 -2.57
C MET A 227 -11.94 -20.47 -3.13
N MET A 228 -13.23 -20.10 -3.26
CA MET A 228 -14.30 -20.97 -3.76
C MET A 228 -14.14 -21.35 -5.23
N PHE A 229 -13.57 -20.48 -6.06
CA PHE A 229 -13.50 -20.65 -7.52
C PHE A 229 -12.07 -20.82 -8.04
N ALA A 230 -11.07 -20.87 -7.18
CA ALA A 230 -9.71 -21.24 -7.53
C ALA A 230 -9.67 -22.73 -7.92
N ARG A 231 -8.94 -23.05 -8.99
CA ARG A 231 -8.76 -24.41 -9.49
C ARG A 231 -7.42 -24.51 -10.22
N VAL A 232 -6.73 -25.62 -10.06
CA VAL A 232 -5.55 -25.88 -10.85
C VAL A 232 -5.97 -26.39 -12.24
N CYS A 233 -5.50 -25.71 -13.27
CA CYS A 233 -5.70 -26.11 -14.66
C CYS A 233 -4.36 -26.23 -15.36
N THR A 234 -4.34 -27.01 -16.45
CA THR A 234 -3.19 -27.14 -17.31
C THR A 234 -3.24 -26.12 -18.45
N ASP A 235 -2.16 -25.42 -18.70
CA ASP A 235 -2.03 -24.48 -19.82
C ASP A 235 -1.69 -25.19 -21.15
N GLU A 236 -1.49 -24.42 -22.21
CA GLU A 236 -1.15 -24.94 -23.53
C GLU A 236 0.26 -25.60 -23.60
N ASN A 237 1.14 -25.29 -22.65
CA ASN A 237 2.48 -25.86 -22.54
C ASN A 237 2.52 -27.12 -21.65
N GLY A 238 1.42 -27.47 -21.01
CA GLY A 238 1.32 -28.57 -20.06
C GLY A 238 1.68 -28.18 -18.63
N GLU A 239 1.84 -26.88 -18.33
CA GLU A 239 2.15 -26.38 -17.00
C GLU A 239 0.88 -26.20 -16.16
N LYS A 240 0.98 -26.47 -14.85
CA LYS A 240 -0.14 -26.37 -13.92
C LYS A 240 -0.14 -25.03 -13.21
N HIS A 241 -1.27 -24.31 -13.30
CA HIS A 241 -1.46 -22.99 -12.71
C HIS A 241 -2.76 -22.88 -11.93
N ILE A 242 -2.80 -22.00 -10.92
CA ILE A 242 -4.05 -21.61 -10.25
C ILE A 242 -4.85 -20.72 -11.21
N CYS A 243 -6.01 -21.21 -11.63
CA CYS A 243 -6.91 -20.53 -12.55
C CYS A 243 -8.21 -20.14 -11.85
N MET A 244 -8.85 -19.10 -12.36
CA MET A 244 -10.12 -18.62 -11.85
C MET A 244 -11.28 -18.95 -12.78
N ARG A 245 -12.44 -19.12 -12.20
CA ARG A 245 -13.66 -19.22 -12.99
C ARG A 245 -13.87 -17.94 -13.79
N ASP A 246 -14.21 -18.04 -15.09
CA ASP A 246 -14.41 -16.91 -15.99
C ASP A 246 -15.37 -15.82 -15.49
N LYS A 247 -16.41 -16.19 -14.76
CA LYS A 247 -17.35 -15.26 -14.13
C LYS A 247 -16.74 -14.39 -13.02
N GLU A 248 -15.55 -14.76 -12.50
CA GLU A 248 -14.85 -14.04 -11.43
C GLU A 248 -13.87 -12.97 -11.97
N ALA A 249 -13.83 -12.74 -13.28
CA ALA A 249 -12.92 -11.78 -13.90
C ALA A 249 -13.05 -10.35 -13.31
N VAL A 250 -14.26 -9.94 -12.97
CA VAL A 250 -14.52 -8.63 -12.32
C VAL A 250 -13.95 -8.62 -10.90
N ASN A 251 -14.15 -9.69 -10.12
CA ASN A 251 -13.57 -9.82 -8.78
C ASN A 251 -12.03 -9.77 -8.81
N MET A 252 -11.41 -10.36 -9.84
CA MET A 252 -9.94 -10.27 -10.03
C MET A 252 -9.51 -8.83 -10.35
N TYR A 253 -10.28 -8.11 -11.14
CA TYR A 253 -10.01 -6.71 -11.42
C TYR A 253 -10.12 -5.84 -10.15
N GLU A 254 -11.13 -6.10 -9.31
CA GLU A 254 -11.30 -5.39 -8.03
C GLU A 254 -10.09 -5.57 -7.09
N LEU A 255 -9.43 -6.73 -7.08
CA LEU A 255 -8.19 -6.94 -6.33
C LEU A 255 -7.12 -5.90 -6.70
N PHE A 256 -6.86 -5.74 -7.99
CA PHE A 256 -5.86 -4.78 -8.47
C PHE A 256 -6.32 -3.32 -8.27
N HIS A 257 -7.62 -3.08 -8.35
CA HIS A 257 -8.19 -1.76 -8.09
C HIS A 257 -8.05 -1.36 -6.62
N VAL A 258 -8.38 -2.24 -5.69
CA VAL A 258 -8.21 -2.03 -4.24
C VAL A 258 -6.74 -1.76 -3.91
N ARG A 259 -5.80 -2.53 -4.49
CA ARG A 259 -4.36 -2.27 -4.37
C ARG A 259 -4.00 -0.83 -4.74
N ASN A 260 -4.46 -0.38 -5.90
CA ASN A 260 -4.21 0.99 -6.37
C ASN A 260 -4.81 2.04 -5.42
N LEU A 261 -6.04 1.83 -4.95
CA LEU A 261 -6.72 2.75 -4.02
C LEU A 261 -6.00 2.86 -2.68
N ILE A 262 -5.59 1.75 -2.06
CA ILE A 262 -4.82 1.75 -0.80
C ILE A 262 -3.51 2.52 -1.00
N ARG A 263 -2.80 2.24 -2.08
CA ARG A 263 -1.55 2.94 -2.40
C ARG A 263 -1.75 4.45 -2.57
N GLN A 264 -2.73 4.87 -3.36
CA GLN A 264 -2.97 6.28 -3.61
C GLN A 264 -3.46 7.04 -2.37
N ARG A 265 -4.41 6.46 -1.63
CA ARG A 265 -5.09 7.16 -0.53
C ARG A 265 -4.30 7.11 0.77
N ALA A 266 -3.60 6.01 1.04
CA ALA A 266 -2.99 5.75 2.32
C ALA A 266 -1.46 5.62 2.27
N CYS A 267 -0.89 4.61 1.57
CA CYS A 267 0.57 4.40 1.56
C CYS A 267 1.33 5.63 1.04
N HIS A 268 0.78 6.30 0.01
CA HIS A 268 1.42 7.47 -0.60
C HIS A 268 0.68 8.78 -0.28
N HIS A 269 -0.04 8.78 0.86
CA HIS A 269 -0.59 10.02 1.37
C HIS A 269 0.53 10.98 1.74
N ARG A 270 0.44 12.24 1.27
CA ARG A 270 1.52 13.23 1.41
C ARG A 270 2.03 13.43 2.85
N VAL A 271 1.14 13.35 3.85
CA VAL A 271 1.53 13.53 5.25
C VAL A 271 2.15 12.24 5.80
N ALA A 272 1.62 11.06 5.46
CA ALA A 272 2.23 9.78 5.82
C ALA A 272 3.66 9.69 5.26
N LYS A 273 3.85 10.03 3.99
CA LYS A 273 5.18 10.02 3.37
C LYS A 273 6.13 11.05 3.98
N ALA A 274 5.63 12.22 4.42
CA ALA A 274 6.44 13.18 5.18
C ALA A 274 6.96 12.58 6.50
N VAL A 275 6.10 11.85 7.23
CA VAL A 275 6.51 11.18 8.48
C VAL A 275 7.50 10.05 8.20
N GLU A 276 7.27 9.22 7.18
CA GLU A 276 8.21 8.16 6.77
C GLU A 276 9.59 8.73 6.44
N LEU A 277 9.66 9.80 5.64
CA LEU A 277 10.93 10.47 5.34
C LEU A 277 11.64 10.99 6.59
N MET A 278 10.88 11.49 7.57
CA MET A 278 11.47 11.95 8.84
C MET A 278 11.95 10.78 9.69
N ILE A 279 11.24 9.65 9.71
CA ILE A 279 11.70 8.43 10.39
C ILE A 279 13.00 7.93 9.74
N THR A 280 13.03 7.83 8.41
CA THR A 280 14.23 7.43 7.67
C THR A 280 15.41 8.35 7.96
N ASP A 281 15.21 9.69 7.93
CA ASP A 281 16.25 10.66 8.26
C ASP A 281 16.73 10.52 9.72
N ALA A 282 15.83 10.28 10.66
CA ALA A 282 16.19 10.07 12.07
C ALA A 282 17.04 8.81 12.26
N LEU A 283 16.73 7.72 11.55
CA LEU A 283 17.53 6.49 11.58
C LEU A 283 18.92 6.70 10.93
N ILE A 284 18.99 7.46 9.83
CA ILE A 284 20.27 7.79 9.17
C ILE A 284 21.18 8.58 10.13
N GLU A 285 20.65 9.62 10.79
CA GLU A 285 21.38 10.44 11.74
C GLU A 285 21.81 9.65 12.99
N ALA A 286 21.04 8.65 13.40
CA ALA A 286 21.37 7.80 14.53
C ALA A 286 22.37 6.68 14.18
N ASN A 287 22.43 6.23 12.92
CA ASN A 287 23.07 4.99 12.52
C ASN A 287 24.49 4.79 13.04
N SER A 288 25.33 5.83 12.97
CA SER A 288 26.74 5.76 13.41
C SER A 288 26.90 5.77 14.94
N HIS A 289 25.93 6.29 15.67
CA HIS A 289 26.05 6.63 17.09
C HIS A 289 25.21 5.72 17.98
N PHE A 290 24.05 5.28 17.52
CA PHE A 290 23.20 4.34 18.24
C PHE A 290 23.73 2.93 18.08
N LYS A 291 24.03 2.27 19.20
CA LYS A 291 24.68 0.95 19.21
C LYS A 291 23.74 -0.12 19.73
N LEU A 292 23.74 -1.25 19.03
CA LEU A 292 22.84 -2.38 19.25
C LEU A 292 23.63 -3.66 19.58
N GLY A 293 23.03 -4.50 20.41
CA GLY A 293 23.58 -5.79 20.79
C GLY A 293 24.89 -5.72 21.60
N GLU A 294 25.44 -6.89 21.93
CA GLU A 294 26.69 -6.99 22.71
C GLU A 294 27.92 -6.54 21.89
N GLU A 295 27.85 -6.67 20.57
CA GLU A 295 28.92 -6.31 19.66
C GLU A 295 28.94 -4.81 19.29
N ASN A 296 28.04 -4.00 19.83
CA ASN A 296 27.91 -2.56 19.55
C ASN A 296 27.76 -2.25 18.06
N LEU A 297 26.88 -2.99 17.38
CA LEU A 297 26.59 -2.82 15.95
C LEU A 297 25.84 -1.50 15.69
N THR A 298 26.06 -0.91 14.52
CA THR A 298 25.20 0.16 14.01
C THR A 298 23.82 -0.38 13.61
N ILE A 299 22.84 0.48 13.40
CA ILE A 299 21.49 0.06 12.98
C ILE A 299 21.57 -0.72 11.66
N CYS A 300 22.39 -0.26 10.72
CA CYS A 300 22.61 -0.90 9.43
C CYS A 300 23.33 -2.26 9.57
N GLU A 301 24.31 -2.39 10.46
CA GLU A 301 25.04 -3.64 10.69
C GLU A 301 24.20 -4.69 11.40
N ALA A 302 23.24 -4.28 12.23
CA ALA A 302 22.38 -5.17 13.00
C ALA A 302 21.59 -6.17 12.14
N VAL A 303 21.36 -5.90 10.87
CA VAL A 303 20.68 -6.84 9.95
C VAL A 303 21.50 -8.10 9.66
N ASN A 304 22.82 -8.07 9.93
CA ASN A 304 23.72 -9.21 9.73
C ASN A 304 23.84 -10.09 10.98
N ASP A 305 23.49 -9.59 12.16
CA ASP A 305 23.39 -10.34 13.39
C ASP A 305 21.93 -10.62 13.73
N LEU A 306 21.48 -11.85 13.51
CA LEU A 306 20.07 -12.22 13.60
C LEU A 306 19.54 -12.19 15.04
N ASP A 307 20.38 -12.33 16.03
CA ASP A 307 20.01 -12.17 17.44
C ASP A 307 19.73 -10.69 17.76
N THR A 308 20.60 -9.80 17.33
CA THR A 308 20.38 -8.35 17.46
C THR A 308 19.18 -7.89 16.63
N PHE A 309 19.02 -8.41 15.41
CA PHE A 309 17.87 -8.08 14.55
C PHE A 309 16.54 -8.51 15.19
N THR A 310 16.53 -9.60 15.96
CA THR A 310 15.34 -10.05 16.72
C THR A 310 14.84 -9.01 17.72
N HIS A 311 15.70 -8.11 18.19
CA HIS A 311 15.36 -7.02 19.11
C HIS A 311 15.11 -5.67 18.39
N LEU A 312 15.34 -5.59 17.09
CA LEU A 312 15.19 -4.37 16.31
C LEU A 312 13.74 -4.17 15.87
N THR A 313 13.00 -3.28 16.53
CA THR A 313 11.57 -2.99 16.33
C THR A 313 11.30 -1.49 16.23
N ASP A 314 10.04 -1.08 16.06
CA ASP A 314 9.62 0.33 16.02
C ASP A 314 9.97 1.09 17.32
N ASP A 315 10.24 0.38 18.40
CA ASP A 315 10.66 0.97 19.69
C ASP A 315 12.00 1.70 19.59
N ILE A 316 12.81 1.43 18.55
CA ILE A 316 14.10 2.09 18.32
C ILE A 316 13.98 3.63 18.36
N LEU A 317 12.88 4.21 17.85
CA LEU A 317 12.71 5.67 17.93
C LEU A 317 12.58 6.15 19.38
N GLN A 318 11.93 5.38 20.25
CA GLN A 318 11.80 5.72 21.65
C GLN A 318 13.13 5.52 22.41
N GLU A 319 13.90 4.52 22.04
CA GLU A 319 15.22 4.26 22.60
C GLU A 319 16.20 5.40 22.23
N ILE A 320 16.24 5.80 20.96
CA ILE A 320 17.02 6.95 20.49
C ILE A 320 16.60 8.23 21.25
N GLU A 321 15.29 8.49 21.35
CA GLU A 321 14.77 9.69 22.01
C GLU A 321 15.15 9.77 23.49
N ARG A 322 15.18 8.63 24.20
CA ARG A 322 15.52 8.55 25.62
C ARG A 322 17.01 8.52 25.89
N SER A 323 17.83 8.31 24.87
CA SER A 323 19.29 8.25 25.01
C SER A 323 19.83 9.58 25.51
N THR A 324 20.87 9.49 26.36
CA THR A 324 21.62 10.65 26.87
C THR A 324 22.87 10.95 26.07
N ASP A 325 23.10 10.24 24.96
CA ASP A 325 24.26 10.48 24.09
C ASP A 325 24.05 11.76 23.28
N ASP A 326 24.96 12.73 23.48
CA ASP A 326 24.92 14.01 22.76
C ASP A 326 25.04 13.88 21.25
N ASN A 327 25.61 12.78 20.74
CA ASN A 327 25.73 12.52 19.31
C ASN A 327 24.38 12.19 18.66
N LEU A 328 23.37 11.83 19.43
CA LEU A 328 22.03 11.51 18.93
C LEU A 328 21.09 12.72 18.88
N LYS A 329 21.54 13.91 19.29
CA LYS A 329 20.69 15.12 19.36
C LYS A 329 20.01 15.47 18.04
N GLN A 330 20.68 15.27 16.91
CA GLN A 330 20.11 15.57 15.60
C GLN A 330 18.96 14.63 15.27
N SER A 331 19.13 13.33 15.51
CA SER A 331 18.06 12.33 15.38
C SER A 331 16.90 12.61 16.35
N GLN A 332 17.21 12.90 17.62
CA GLN A 332 16.23 13.23 18.65
C GLN A 332 15.38 14.47 18.28
N GLU A 333 15.99 15.50 17.68
CA GLU A 333 15.26 16.67 17.22
C GLU A 333 14.29 16.33 16.08
N ILE A 334 14.68 15.45 15.14
CA ILE A 334 13.76 14.99 14.08
C ILE A 334 12.59 14.21 14.69
N ILE A 335 12.86 13.30 15.63
CA ILE A 335 11.81 12.51 16.32
C ILE A 335 10.86 13.44 17.08
N LYS A 336 11.40 14.43 17.80
CA LYS A 336 10.62 15.45 18.49
C LYS A 336 9.72 16.21 17.52
N ARG A 337 10.23 16.65 16.37
CA ARG A 337 9.42 17.34 15.34
C ARG A 337 8.28 16.47 14.83
N ILE A 338 8.45 15.15 14.68
CA ILE A 338 7.34 14.24 14.32
C ILE A 338 6.23 14.32 15.37
N ARG A 339 6.57 14.29 16.66
CA ARG A 339 5.60 14.37 17.78
C ARG A 339 4.93 15.73 17.87
N ASP A 340 5.70 16.81 17.68
CA ASP A 340 5.22 18.19 17.69
C ASP A 340 4.44 18.54 16.40
N ARG A 341 4.32 17.61 15.45
CA ARG A 341 3.69 17.79 14.12
C ARG A 341 4.35 18.88 13.27
N ASP A 342 5.61 19.23 13.54
CA ASP A 342 6.43 20.05 12.66
C ASP A 342 7.05 19.20 11.54
N LEU A 343 6.19 18.70 10.68
CA LEU A 343 6.54 17.74 9.64
C LEU A 343 7.20 18.41 8.44
N TYR A 344 7.97 17.60 7.67
CA TYR A 344 8.45 18.01 6.36
C TYR A 344 7.27 18.45 5.49
N ARG A 345 7.45 19.52 4.76
CA ARG A 345 6.37 20.19 4.03
C ARG A 345 6.30 19.65 2.63
N PHE A 346 5.16 19.04 2.29
CA PHE A 346 4.86 18.74 0.91
C PHE A 346 4.76 20.04 0.11
N VAL A 347 5.60 20.16 -0.91
CA VAL A 347 5.65 21.34 -1.79
C VAL A 347 4.65 21.18 -2.90
N ASP A 348 4.83 20.13 -3.71
CA ASP A 348 3.96 19.76 -4.82
C ASP A 348 4.21 18.33 -5.27
N GLY A 349 3.35 17.82 -6.18
CA GLY A 349 3.53 16.52 -6.78
C GLY A 349 2.82 16.42 -8.12
N GLU A 350 3.49 15.80 -9.08
CA GLU A 350 3.01 15.65 -10.45
C GLU A 350 2.91 14.16 -10.83
N LEU A 351 2.01 13.88 -11.77
CA LEU A 351 1.79 12.56 -12.34
C LEU A 351 2.37 12.51 -13.75
N PHE A 352 3.16 11.50 -14.00
CA PHE A 352 3.83 11.26 -15.27
C PHE A 352 3.46 9.88 -15.80
N LYS A 353 3.59 9.70 -17.11
CA LYS A 353 3.68 8.35 -17.64
C LYS A 353 5.01 7.72 -17.20
N ARG A 354 4.99 6.44 -16.88
CA ARG A 354 6.16 5.75 -16.31
C ARG A 354 7.44 5.90 -17.14
N ASN A 355 7.33 5.97 -18.47
CA ASN A 355 8.46 6.14 -19.38
C ASN A 355 9.05 7.56 -19.40
N GLU A 356 8.34 8.55 -18.87
CA GLU A 356 8.78 9.96 -18.83
C GLU A 356 9.73 10.24 -17.65
N VAL A 357 9.78 9.38 -16.63
CA VAL A 357 10.56 9.56 -15.39
C VAL A 357 11.72 8.56 -15.29
N ARG A 358 12.49 8.38 -16.36
CA ARG A 358 13.61 7.42 -16.36
C ARG A 358 14.84 7.87 -15.58
N SER A 359 15.02 9.17 -15.40
CA SER A 359 16.22 9.79 -14.83
C SER A 359 16.18 10.06 -13.34
N LEU A 360 15.19 9.53 -12.59
CA LEU A 360 15.04 9.78 -11.14
C LEU A 360 14.95 8.49 -10.32
N LYS A 361 15.63 7.44 -10.76
CA LYS A 361 15.55 6.12 -10.10
C LYS A 361 16.45 6.01 -8.88
N THR A 362 17.63 6.60 -8.93
CA THR A 362 18.62 6.50 -7.86
C THR A 362 18.65 7.74 -6.97
N THR A 363 19.11 7.57 -5.73
CA THR A 363 19.35 8.69 -4.79
C THR A 363 20.29 9.73 -5.38
N LYS A 364 21.31 9.29 -6.13
CA LYS A 364 22.26 10.15 -6.82
C LYS A 364 21.59 11.01 -7.89
N GLU A 365 20.77 10.43 -8.76
CA GLU A 365 20.03 11.17 -9.81
C GLU A 365 19.09 12.22 -9.19
N LYS A 366 18.38 11.88 -8.11
CA LYS A 366 17.53 12.80 -7.36
C LYS A 366 18.35 13.98 -6.79
N LYS A 367 19.53 13.69 -6.22
CA LYS A 367 20.44 14.69 -5.68
C LYS A 367 21.03 15.58 -6.78
N ASP A 368 21.47 15.02 -7.88
CA ASP A 368 22.02 15.75 -9.03
C ASP A 368 20.97 16.72 -9.62
N LEU A 369 19.70 16.30 -9.71
CA LEU A 369 18.61 17.16 -10.12
C LEU A 369 18.41 18.34 -9.16
N LEU A 370 18.37 18.08 -7.85
CA LEU A 370 18.26 19.12 -6.83
C LEU A 370 19.43 20.11 -6.89
N GLU A 371 20.66 19.62 -7.09
CA GLU A 371 21.84 20.49 -7.24
C GLU A 371 21.76 21.38 -8.47
N LYS A 372 21.38 20.83 -9.63
CA LYS A 372 21.16 21.61 -10.85
C LYS A 372 20.12 22.69 -10.61
N TRP A 373 19.02 22.32 -10.00
CA TRP A 373 17.91 23.17 -9.69
C TRP A 373 18.31 24.33 -8.75
N ILE A 374 18.99 24.04 -7.66
CA ILE A 374 19.51 25.05 -6.72
C ILE A 374 20.52 25.96 -7.41
N LYS A 375 21.47 25.41 -8.22
CA LYS A 375 22.44 26.19 -8.98
C LYS A 375 21.77 27.13 -9.98
N LYS A 376 20.70 26.68 -10.66
CA LYS A 376 19.94 27.50 -11.60
C LYS A 376 19.29 28.68 -10.89
N ILE A 377 18.70 28.47 -9.70
CA ILE A 377 18.09 29.53 -8.90
C ILE A 377 19.12 30.51 -8.38
N THR A 378 20.29 30.05 -7.91
CA THR A 378 21.31 30.90 -7.29
C THR A 378 22.18 31.65 -8.29
N ASN A 379 22.36 31.11 -9.52
CA ASN A 379 23.31 31.64 -10.51
C ASN A 379 22.65 32.54 -11.61
N GLN A 380 21.33 32.61 -11.69
CA GLN A 380 20.67 33.50 -12.65
C GLN A 380 20.83 34.98 -12.20
N GLN A 381 21.82 35.64 -12.74
CA GLN A 381 22.10 37.08 -12.48
C GLN A 381 21.38 38.07 -13.40
N THR A 382 20.77 37.59 -14.50
CA THR A 382 20.12 38.47 -15.49
C THR A 382 18.88 37.82 -16.08
N ASN A 383 17.78 38.59 -16.15
CA ASN A 383 16.46 38.19 -16.69
C ASN A 383 15.58 37.30 -15.83
N LEU A 384 15.60 37.50 -14.52
CA LEU A 384 14.61 36.89 -13.62
C LEU A 384 13.24 37.55 -13.85
N SER A 385 12.16 36.77 -13.89
CA SER A 385 10.81 37.32 -13.77
C SER A 385 10.65 38.06 -12.43
N SER A 386 9.66 38.96 -12.33
CA SER A 386 9.42 39.69 -11.07
C SER A 386 9.22 38.77 -9.87
N GLU A 387 8.73 37.56 -10.09
CA GLU A 387 8.49 36.53 -9.07
C GLU A 387 9.76 35.78 -8.68
N GLU A 388 10.64 35.50 -9.64
CA GLU A 388 11.97 34.94 -9.40
C GLU A 388 12.86 35.92 -8.65
N GLN A 389 12.73 37.21 -8.94
CA GLN A 389 13.42 38.27 -8.21
C GLN A 389 12.92 38.37 -6.75
N GLN A 390 11.59 38.32 -6.53
CA GLN A 390 11.03 38.30 -5.17
C GLN A 390 11.50 37.09 -4.36
N LEU A 391 11.65 35.92 -5.00
CA LEU A 391 12.19 34.75 -4.35
C LEU A 391 13.68 34.91 -4.03
N LYS A 392 14.46 35.43 -4.99
CA LYS A 392 15.89 35.73 -4.77
C LYS A 392 16.06 36.73 -3.62
N ASP A 393 15.26 37.81 -3.63
CA ASP A 393 15.27 38.82 -2.56
C ASP A 393 14.87 38.24 -1.20
N PHE A 394 13.96 37.27 -1.19
CA PHE A 394 13.57 36.53 0.02
C PHE A 394 14.71 35.63 0.50
N LEU A 395 15.36 34.89 -0.39
CA LEU A 395 16.52 34.06 -0.09
C LEU A 395 17.70 34.92 0.37
N ASP A 396 17.96 36.02 -0.28
CA ASP A 396 19.04 36.95 0.07
C ASP A 396 18.78 37.69 1.40
N LYS A 397 17.55 38.07 1.70
CA LYS A 397 17.17 38.63 3.01
C LYS A 397 17.32 37.65 4.16
N LYS A 398 17.10 36.34 3.92
CA LYS A 398 17.35 35.28 4.90
C LYS A 398 18.82 34.88 5.01
N ASN A 399 19.63 35.08 3.97
CA ASN A 399 21.07 34.77 4.00
C ASN A 399 21.87 35.54 5.08
N ASN A 400 21.30 36.62 5.63
CA ASN A 400 21.89 37.30 6.78
C ASN A 400 21.53 36.66 8.14
N GLN A 401 20.64 35.65 8.17
CA GLN A 401 20.19 34.97 9.41
C GLN A 401 20.05 33.45 9.31
N HIS A 402 20.15 32.83 8.13
CA HIS A 402 19.99 31.38 7.93
C HIS A 402 20.93 30.81 6.86
N PRO A 403 21.31 29.52 6.95
CA PRO A 403 22.22 28.87 6.00
C PRO A 403 21.62 28.88 4.57
N LYS A 404 22.53 28.89 3.59
CA LYS A 404 22.22 28.82 2.15
C LYS A 404 21.45 27.52 1.86
N LEU A 405 20.40 27.60 1.03
CA LEU A 405 19.68 26.40 0.58
C LEU A 405 20.63 25.36 0.01
N SER A 406 20.46 24.13 0.46
CA SER A 406 21.23 22.98 -0.01
C SER A 406 20.31 21.86 -0.50
N PRO A 407 20.80 20.93 -1.35
CA PRO A 407 20.03 19.76 -1.75
C PRO A 407 19.52 18.93 -0.57
N GLU A 408 20.26 18.92 0.53
CA GLU A 408 19.92 18.21 1.76
C GLU A 408 18.67 18.74 2.45
N ASP A 409 18.26 20.00 2.14
CA ASP A 409 17.02 20.59 2.64
C ASP A 409 15.77 20.02 1.95
N PHE A 410 15.94 19.24 0.89
CA PHE A 410 14.86 18.71 0.08
C PHE A 410 14.85 17.19 0.06
N ARG A 411 13.67 16.62 -0.23
CA ARG A 411 13.48 15.20 -0.54
C ARG A 411 12.58 15.08 -1.78
N ILE A 412 13.06 14.35 -2.79
CA ILE A 412 12.26 13.93 -3.94
C ILE A 412 11.85 12.47 -3.72
N VAL A 413 10.55 12.22 -3.82
CA VAL A 413 9.97 10.88 -3.75
C VAL A 413 9.40 10.54 -5.12
N VAL A 414 9.82 9.42 -5.67
CA VAL A 414 9.31 8.86 -6.93
C VAL A 414 8.56 7.58 -6.62
N ILE A 415 7.31 7.51 -7.02
CA ILE A 415 6.41 6.41 -6.69
C ILE A 415 5.81 5.85 -7.97
N ASP A 416 6.11 4.61 -8.28
CA ASP A 416 5.44 3.88 -9.34
C ASP A 416 4.10 3.32 -8.84
N LEU A 417 3.03 3.91 -9.31
CA LEU A 417 1.66 3.45 -9.09
C LEU A 417 1.28 2.49 -10.21
N THR A 418 1.17 1.22 -9.89
CA THR A 418 0.83 0.18 -10.86
C THR A 418 -0.29 -0.70 -10.34
N TYR A 419 -1.04 -1.29 -11.27
CA TYR A 419 -2.02 -2.34 -10.97
C TYR A 419 -1.36 -3.72 -10.70
N GLY A 420 -0.03 -3.76 -10.49
CA GLY A 420 0.70 -4.98 -10.09
C GLY A 420 1.46 -5.66 -11.23
N MET A 421 1.14 -5.37 -12.49
CA MET A 421 1.74 -5.96 -13.69
C MET A 421 2.41 -4.90 -14.58
N GLU A 422 3.13 -3.96 -13.95
CA GLU A 422 3.77 -2.83 -14.62
C GLU A 422 2.76 -2.02 -15.46
N GLU A 423 3.04 -1.80 -16.76
CA GLU A 423 2.15 -1.08 -17.69
C GLU A 423 1.07 -1.98 -18.29
N SER A 424 1.19 -3.31 -18.12
CA SER A 424 0.27 -4.28 -18.70
C SER A 424 -1.05 -4.33 -17.93
N ASN A 425 -2.13 -4.66 -18.66
CA ASN A 425 -3.40 -4.97 -18.01
C ASN A 425 -3.24 -6.27 -17.19
N PRO A 426 -3.45 -6.24 -15.87
CA PRO A 426 -3.23 -7.41 -15.02
C PRO A 426 -4.10 -8.62 -15.41
N ILE A 427 -5.27 -8.41 -15.99
CA ILE A 427 -6.14 -9.50 -16.45
C ILE A 427 -5.49 -10.32 -17.57
N ASP A 428 -4.62 -9.73 -18.39
CA ASP A 428 -3.98 -10.43 -19.51
C ASP A 428 -2.97 -11.50 -19.04
N SER A 429 -2.48 -11.40 -17.79
CA SER A 429 -1.61 -12.41 -17.18
C SER A 429 -2.36 -13.53 -16.48
N LEU A 430 -3.68 -13.37 -16.27
CA LEU A 430 -4.49 -14.35 -15.55
C LEU A 430 -5.00 -15.46 -16.46
N LEU A 431 -5.10 -16.64 -15.90
CA LEU A 431 -5.69 -17.81 -16.54
C LEU A 431 -7.08 -18.10 -15.96
N PHE A 432 -8.01 -18.39 -16.86
CA PHE A 432 -9.41 -18.65 -16.51
C PHE A 432 -9.84 -20.02 -17.02
N TYR A 433 -10.88 -20.59 -16.41
CA TYR A 433 -11.53 -21.79 -16.88
C TYR A 433 -13.03 -21.63 -17.05
N LYS A 434 -13.64 -22.44 -17.93
CA LYS A 434 -15.08 -22.48 -18.16
C LYS A 434 -15.74 -23.59 -17.35
N LYS A 435 -17.02 -23.41 -16.97
CA LYS A 435 -17.80 -24.42 -16.23
C LYS A 435 -17.81 -25.81 -16.89
N ASN A 436 -17.90 -25.83 -18.19
CA ASN A 436 -17.99 -27.07 -18.98
C ASN A 436 -16.63 -27.63 -19.41
N GLN A 437 -15.52 -26.94 -19.10
CA GLN A 437 -14.14 -27.35 -19.38
C GLN A 437 -13.25 -26.92 -18.19
N PRO A 438 -13.45 -27.50 -17.01
CA PRO A 438 -12.83 -27.00 -15.78
C PRO A 438 -11.31 -27.26 -15.71
N ASP A 439 -10.79 -28.18 -16.51
CA ASP A 439 -9.37 -28.56 -16.47
C ASP A 439 -8.51 -27.85 -17.53
N LYS A 440 -9.15 -27.04 -18.39
CA LYS A 440 -8.43 -26.28 -19.42
C LYS A 440 -8.44 -24.79 -19.12
N SER A 441 -7.24 -24.23 -19.05
CA SER A 441 -7.07 -22.79 -18.92
C SER A 441 -7.21 -22.06 -20.26
N TYR A 442 -7.57 -20.78 -20.18
CA TYR A 442 -7.54 -19.86 -21.33
C TYR A 442 -7.42 -18.41 -20.84
N LYS A 443 -6.94 -17.53 -21.70
CA LYS A 443 -6.85 -16.09 -21.41
C LYS A 443 -8.13 -15.36 -21.82
N LEU A 444 -8.61 -14.43 -20.98
CA LEU A 444 -9.71 -13.53 -21.29
C LEU A 444 -9.18 -12.23 -21.89
N SER A 445 -9.74 -11.80 -23.02
CA SER A 445 -9.44 -10.49 -23.55
C SER A 445 -10.15 -9.39 -22.76
N LYS A 446 -9.53 -8.20 -22.64
CA LYS A 446 -10.10 -7.01 -21.99
C LYS A 446 -11.55 -6.74 -22.39
N ALA A 447 -11.85 -6.81 -23.70
CA ALA A 447 -13.20 -6.56 -24.23
C ALA A 447 -14.28 -7.54 -23.73
N LYS A 448 -13.87 -8.76 -23.31
CA LYS A 448 -14.80 -9.74 -22.72
C LYS A 448 -15.04 -9.51 -21.23
N VAL A 449 -14.18 -8.76 -20.56
CA VAL A 449 -14.33 -8.40 -19.15
C VAL A 449 -15.16 -7.13 -19.02
N SER A 450 -14.71 -6.02 -19.59
CA SER A 450 -15.44 -4.73 -19.63
C SER A 450 -14.78 -3.75 -20.60
N HIS A 451 -15.60 -2.91 -21.24
CA HIS A 451 -15.11 -1.75 -22.00
C HIS A 451 -14.78 -0.55 -21.11
N MET A 452 -15.17 -0.57 -19.83
CA MET A 452 -14.98 0.53 -18.87
C MET A 452 -13.66 0.41 -18.07
N LEU A 453 -12.77 -0.52 -18.43
CA LEU A 453 -11.47 -0.64 -17.79
C LEU A 453 -10.55 0.54 -18.16
N PRO A 454 -9.64 0.95 -17.26
CA PRO A 454 -8.70 2.03 -17.52
C PRO A 454 -7.92 1.86 -18.84
N GLY A 455 -7.55 2.98 -19.46
CA GLY A 455 -6.69 2.98 -20.64
C GLY A 455 -5.22 2.69 -20.32
N THR A 456 -4.78 3.04 -19.10
CA THR A 456 -3.42 2.85 -18.59
C THR A 456 -3.47 2.17 -17.22
N PHE A 457 -2.47 1.33 -16.92
CA PHE A 457 -2.38 0.54 -15.68
C PHE A 457 -1.14 0.89 -14.85
N ALA A 458 -0.39 1.90 -15.26
CA ALA A 458 0.75 2.42 -14.52
C ALA A 458 0.92 3.91 -14.74
N GLU A 459 1.31 4.60 -13.68
CA GLU A 459 1.74 6.00 -13.69
C GLU A 459 2.85 6.19 -12.66
N THR A 460 3.65 7.23 -12.80
CA THR A 460 4.66 7.60 -11.82
C THR A 460 4.29 8.94 -11.19
N ARG A 461 4.21 8.96 -9.86
CA ARG A 461 4.04 10.19 -9.09
C ARG A 461 5.40 10.66 -8.57
N VAL A 462 5.73 11.90 -8.84
CA VAL A 462 6.92 12.56 -8.27
C VAL A 462 6.47 13.62 -7.29
N MET A 463 6.98 13.55 -6.06
CA MET A 463 6.64 14.48 -4.97
C MET A 463 7.88 15.16 -4.44
N LEU A 464 7.80 16.46 -4.18
CA LEU A 464 8.84 17.24 -3.54
C LEU A 464 8.44 17.61 -2.11
N PHE A 465 9.36 17.36 -1.19
CA PHE A 465 9.25 17.77 0.21
C PHE A 465 10.38 18.70 0.60
N TYR A 466 10.09 19.59 1.54
CA TYR A 466 11.05 20.54 2.09
C TYR A 466 11.05 20.57 3.62
N LYS A 467 12.24 20.69 4.21
CA LYS A 467 12.45 20.59 5.66
C LYS A 467 12.15 21.85 6.47
N GLY A 468 11.93 23.04 5.85
CA GLY A 468 11.82 24.25 6.67
C GLY A 468 11.27 25.58 6.09
N LEU A 469 10.93 25.76 4.79
CA LEU A 469 10.50 27.07 4.24
C LEU A 469 8.97 27.23 4.02
N PRO A 470 8.47 28.48 3.86
CA PRO A 470 7.08 28.73 3.48
C PRO A 470 6.74 28.13 2.11
N LYS A 471 5.72 27.29 2.09
CA LYS A 471 5.23 26.49 0.96
C LYS A 471 5.06 27.24 -0.37
N LYS A 472 4.62 28.51 -0.32
CA LYS A 472 4.20 29.27 -1.51
C LYS A 472 5.35 29.57 -2.49
N HIS A 473 6.56 29.80 -2.02
CA HIS A 473 7.71 30.18 -2.85
C HIS A 473 8.38 28.96 -3.50
N VAL A 474 8.45 27.86 -2.79
CA VAL A 474 9.06 26.61 -3.30
C VAL A 474 8.15 25.95 -4.34
N LYS A 475 6.81 26.03 -4.18
CA LYS A 475 5.85 25.50 -5.13
C LYS A 475 5.96 26.15 -6.52
N ARG A 476 6.05 27.48 -6.60
CA ARG A 476 6.20 28.21 -7.88
C ARG A 476 7.46 27.83 -8.65
N LEU A 477 8.53 27.47 -7.94
CA LEU A 477 9.77 27.00 -8.57
C LEU A 477 9.64 25.59 -9.14
N TRP A 478 8.97 24.71 -8.41
CA TRP A 478 8.70 23.35 -8.86
C TRP A 478 7.89 23.35 -10.16
N GLU A 479 6.81 24.11 -10.23
CA GLU A 479 5.93 24.24 -11.40
C GLU A 479 6.67 24.67 -12.67
N LYS A 480 7.74 25.46 -12.54
CA LYS A 480 8.52 25.97 -13.67
C LYS A 480 9.61 25.01 -14.16
N LEU A 481 10.10 24.13 -13.34
CA LEU A 481 11.32 23.36 -13.60
C LEU A 481 11.08 21.89 -13.91
N MET A 482 10.05 21.27 -13.32
CA MET A 482 9.75 19.86 -13.53
C MET A 482 9.41 19.47 -14.98
N PRO A 483 8.59 20.21 -15.73
CA PRO A 483 8.27 19.85 -17.11
C PRO A 483 9.48 19.80 -18.05
N LEU A 484 10.52 20.58 -17.75
CA LEU A 484 11.68 20.75 -18.63
C LEU A 484 12.79 19.69 -18.45
N GLU A 485 12.89 19.08 -17.26
CA GLU A 485 14.02 18.18 -16.94
C GLU A 485 13.63 16.69 -16.82
N VAL A 486 12.37 16.39 -16.57
CA VAL A 486 11.89 15.01 -16.44
C VAL A 486 11.60 14.37 -17.81
N SER A 487 11.17 15.18 -18.79
CA SER A 487 10.87 14.71 -20.15
C SER A 487 12.11 14.37 -21.00
N GLY A 488 13.30 14.82 -20.59
CA GLY A 488 14.54 14.48 -21.30
C GLY A 488 14.65 15.05 -22.73
N GLU A 489 13.86 16.07 -23.06
CA GLU A 489 14.04 16.76 -24.35
C GLU A 489 15.27 17.68 -24.30
N PRO A 490 16.17 17.57 -25.28
CA PRO A 490 17.27 18.51 -25.40
C PRO A 490 16.70 19.88 -25.82
N THR A 491 17.00 20.89 -25.02
CA THR A 491 16.76 22.30 -25.41
C THR A 491 17.67 22.66 -26.60
N GLY A 492 17.21 22.32 -27.80
CA GLY A 492 17.79 22.77 -29.03
C GLY A 492 16.94 23.92 -29.57
N ASP A 493 17.52 25.09 -29.66
CA ASP A 493 16.97 26.22 -30.42
C ASP A 493 16.55 25.77 -31.81
N VAL A 494 15.26 25.70 -32.07
CA VAL A 494 14.73 25.62 -33.41
C VAL A 494 13.96 26.91 -33.69
N SER A 495 14.71 27.93 -34.08
CA SER A 495 14.16 29.05 -34.85
C SER A 495 13.95 28.56 -36.29
N GLY A 496 12.71 28.26 -36.64
CA GLY A 496 12.33 27.87 -37.99
C GLY A 496 10.83 27.88 -38.14
N GLU A 497 10.26 29.02 -38.54
CA GLU A 497 8.88 29.09 -39.02
C GLU A 497 8.68 28.20 -40.26
N PRO A 498 7.63 27.41 -40.37
CA PRO A 498 7.14 27.00 -41.66
C PRO A 498 5.93 27.84 -42.09
N THR A 499 6.18 28.74 -43.01
CA THR A 499 5.14 29.28 -43.88
C THR A 499 4.67 28.18 -44.84
N GLY A 500 3.38 27.92 -44.88
CA GLY A 500 2.80 27.00 -45.86
C GLY A 500 1.30 26.80 -45.66
N ALA A 501 0.52 27.79 -46.18
CA ALA A 501 -0.92 27.63 -46.34
C ALA A 501 -1.23 26.57 -47.40
N VAL A 502 -2.08 25.61 -47.11
CA VAL A 502 -2.86 24.87 -48.12
C VAL A 502 -4.31 24.79 -47.65
N SER A 503 -5.11 25.54 -48.38
CA SER A 503 -6.58 25.52 -48.39
C SER A 503 -7.08 24.24 -49.09
N GLY A 504 -8.10 23.61 -48.55
CA GLY A 504 -8.81 22.53 -49.24
C GLY A 504 -9.97 22.03 -48.42
N GLU A 505 -11.14 22.63 -48.58
CA GLU A 505 -12.43 22.05 -48.15
C GLU A 505 -12.82 20.90 -49.07
N PRO A 506 -13.52 19.89 -48.58
CA PRO A 506 -14.48 19.17 -49.38
C PRO A 506 -15.91 19.35 -48.84
N THR A 507 -16.70 19.97 -49.67
CA THR A 507 -18.16 19.91 -49.66
C THR A 507 -18.64 18.53 -50.05
N GLY A 508 -19.67 18.00 -49.34
CA GLY A 508 -20.35 16.78 -49.72
C GLY A 508 -21.59 16.52 -48.84
N ASP A 509 -22.70 17.12 -49.25
CA ASP A 509 -24.03 16.77 -48.78
C ASP A 509 -24.36 15.29 -49.02
N VAL A 510 -24.92 14.59 -48.03
CA VAL A 510 -25.88 13.52 -48.25
C VAL A 510 -26.92 13.53 -47.13
N SER A 511 -28.11 13.99 -47.53
CA SER A 511 -29.39 13.85 -46.84
C SER A 511 -29.91 12.42 -46.87
N GLY A 512 -30.50 11.96 -45.77
CA GLY A 512 -31.27 10.70 -45.74
C GLY A 512 -31.79 10.38 -44.35
N GLU A 513 -32.99 10.87 -44.04
CA GLU A 513 -33.79 10.36 -42.93
C GLU A 513 -34.40 8.99 -43.29
N PRO A 514 -34.64 8.13 -42.30
CA PRO A 514 -35.82 7.28 -42.35
C PRO A 514 -36.74 7.51 -41.13
N THR A 515 -37.92 7.92 -41.43
CA THR A 515 -39.12 7.86 -40.60
C THR A 515 -39.52 6.40 -40.35
N GLY A 516 -39.93 6.08 -39.11
CA GLY A 516 -40.52 4.80 -38.78
C GLY A 516 -41.09 4.80 -37.37
N ASP A 517 -42.36 5.23 -37.24
CA ASP A 517 -43.22 5.03 -36.09
C ASP A 517 -43.38 3.55 -35.74
N VAL A 518 -43.22 3.17 -34.49
CA VAL A 518 -43.95 2.06 -33.88
C VAL A 518 -44.33 2.40 -32.44
N SER A 519 -45.59 2.72 -32.27
CA SER A 519 -46.32 2.79 -31.00
C SER A 519 -46.55 1.38 -30.42
N GLY A 520 -46.42 1.25 -29.13
CA GLY A 520 -46.80 0.04 -28.39
C GLY A 520 -46.54 0.15 -26.90
N GLU A 521 -47.50 0.69 -26.16
CA GLU A 521 -47.60 0.53 -24.71
C GLU A 521 -48.05 -0.90 -24.36
N PRO A 522 -47.61 -1.45 -23.23
CA PRO A 522 -48.42 -2.37 -22.47
C PRO A 522 -48.79 -1.79 -21.11
N THR A 523 -50.04 -1.53 -20.93
CA THR A 523 -50.72 -1.40 -19.65
C THR A 523 -50.72 -2.72 -18.90
N GLY A 524 -50.37 -2.70 -17.63
CA GLY A 524 -50.49 -3.85 -16.75
C GLY A 524 -50.42 -3.41 -15.29
N ASP A 525 -51.60 -3.08 -14.73
CA ASP A 525 -51.83 -2.95 -13.28
C ASP A 525 -51.48 -4.25 -12.55
N VAL A 526 -50.67 -4.15 -11.51
CA VAL A 526 -50.70 -5.09 -10.39
C VAL A 526 -50.61 -4.30 -9.09
N SER A 527 -51.72 -4.07 -8.47
CA SER A 527 -51.91 -3.66 -7.08
C SER A 527 -51.51 -4.81 -6.15
N GLY A 528 -50.68 -4.53 -5.16
CA GLY A 528 -50.34 -5.44 -4.09
C GLY A 528 -49.56 -4.72 -2.99
N GLU A 529 -50.28 -4.13 -2.03
CA GLU A 529 -49.74 -3.68 -0.76
C GLU A 529 -49.31 -4.90 0.08
N PRO A 530 -48.17 -4.84 0.76
CA PRO A 530 -47.98 -5.60 1.99
C PRO A 530 -48.12 -4.67 3.18
N THR A 531 -49.20 -4.84 3.92
CA THR A 531 -49.37 -4.38 5.31
C THR A 531 -48.36 -5.13 6.21
N GLY A 532 -47.59 -4.39 6.95
CA GLY A 532 -46.69 -4.92 7.97
C GLY A 532 -46.14 -3.79 8.83
N ASP A 533 -46.97 -3.28 9.75
CA ASP A 533 -46.60 -2.35 10.79
C ASP A 533 -45.57 -3.00 11.74
N THR A 534 -44.36 -2.50 11.72
CA THR A 534 -43.47 -2.54 12.88
C THR A 534 -43.30 -1.10 13.39
N PRO A 535 -43.45 -0.83 14.69
CA PRO A 535 -43.33 0.52 15.21
C PRO A 535 -41.86 0.99 15.12
N VAL A 536 -41.63 2.05 14.37
CA VAL A 536 -40.38 2.80 14.34
C VAL A 536 -40.36 3.69 15.59
N ASP A 537 -39.30 3.57 16.38
CA ASP A 537 -38.99 4.41 17.52
C ASP A 537 -38.90 5.88 17.06
N PRO A 538 -39.64 6.84 17.67
CA PRO A 538 -39.70 8.21 17.17
C PRO A 538 -38.48 9.09 17.56
N THR A 539 -37.36 8.52 18.04
CA THR A 539 -36.21 9.30 18.56
C THR A 539 -35.03 9.43 17.57
N ASP A 540 -35.07 8.80 16.38
CA ASP A 540 -33.99 8.94 15.40
C ASP A 540 -34.35 10.00 14.34
N LYS A 541 -34.25 11.28 14.69
CA LYS A 541 -34.33 12.39 13.75
C LYS A 541 -32.96 12.70 13.18
N GLY A 542 -32.49 11.86 12.25
CA GLY A 542 -31.37 12.21 11.39
C GLY A 542 -31.76 13.40 10.51
N ILE A 543 -30.97 14.49 10.55
CA ILE A 543 -31.18 15.67 9.72
C ILE A 543 -30.50 15.40 8.37
N TYR A 544 -31.33 15.23 7.32
CA TYR A 544 -30.83 15.15 5.94
C TYR A 544 -30.98 16.52 5.28
N ILE A 545 -29.86 17.17 4.92
CA ILE A 545 -29.87 18.41 4.14
C ILE A 545 -29.75 18.04 2.67
N HIS A 546 -30.80 18.29 1.89
CA HIS A 546 -30.77 18.15 0.44
C HIS A 546 -30.30 19.46 -0.18
N LEU A 547 -29.09 19.45 -0.79
CA LEU A 547 -28.52 20.64 -1.44
C LEU A 547 -28.56 20.44 -2.96
N GLU A 548 -29.35 21.26 -3.65
CA GLU A 548 -29.37 21.37 -5.10
C GLU A 548 -28.58 22.63 -5.53
N GLY A 549 -27.50 22.46 -6.32
CA GLY A 549 -26.73 23.56 -6.90
C GLY A 549 -25.26 23.65 -6.44
N GLU A 550 -24.55 24.69 -6.88
CA GLU A 550 -23.17 24.98 -6.42
C GLU A 550 -23.16 25.36 -4.94
N ILE A 551 -22.50 24.51 -4.13
CA ILE A 551 -22.39 24.71 -2.68
C ILE A 551 -21.28 25.73 -2.41
N THR A 552 -21.68 26.92 -1.94
CA THR A 552 -20.73 27.92 -1.44
C THR A 552 -20.68 27.89 0.09
N THR A 553 -19.52 28.21 0.69
CA THR A 553 -19.33 28.34 2.15
C THR A 553 -20.38 29.27 2.78
N SER A 554 -20.80 30.32 2.06
CA SER A 554 -21.85 31.26 2.48
C SER A 554 -23.23 30.59 2.65
N LEU A 555 -23.57 29.64 1.79
CA LEU A 555 -24.87 28.96 1.82
C LEU A 555 -24.98 28.00 3.03
N ILE A 556 -23.90 27.27 3.31
CA ILE A 556 -23.81 26.36 4.45
C ILE A 556 -23.89 27.15 5.77
N SER A 557 -23.14 28.25 5.88
CA SER A 557 -23.16 29.12 7.05
C SER A 557 -24.57 29.70 7.30
N GLN A 558 -25.28 30.13 6.25
CA GLN A 558 -26.62 30.66 6.37
C GLN A 558 -27.65 29.58 6.78
N GLN A 559 -27.48 28.36 6.33
CA GLN A 559 -28.37 27.24 6.74
C GLN A 559 -28.13 26.85 8.20
N ILE A 560 -26.89 26.83 8.67
CA ILE A 560 -26.57 26.59 10.08
C ILE A 560 -27.15 27.69 10.95
N ILE A 561 -27.04 28.96 10.58
CA ILE A 561 -27.63 30.08 11.27
C ILE A 561 -29.16 29.93 11.35
N ASN A 562 -29.81 29.60 10.24
CA ASN A 562 -31.28 29.42 10.21
C ASN A 562 -31.74 28.24 11.08
N MET A 563 -30.92 27.17 11.18
CA MET A 563 -31.20 26.03 12.07
C MET A 563 -31.01 26.40 13.55
N CYS A 564 -30.01 27.24 13.84
CA CYS A 564 -29.77 27.72 15.22
C CYS A 564 -30.83 28.72 15.72
N GLU A 565 -31.57 29.39 14.83
CA GLU A 565 -32.71 30.25 15.17
C GLU A 565 -33.96 29.46 15.55
N ASP A 566 -33.99 28.14 15.33
CA ASP A 566 -35.10 27.27 15.73
C ASP A 566 -34.74 26.57 17.06
N ASP A 567 -35.37 27.02 18.17
CA ASP A 567 -35.12 26.57 19.57
C ASP A 567 -35.26 25.03 19.78
N ASN A 568 -35.58 24.27 18.74
CA ASN A 568 -35.74 22.81 18.78
C ASN A 568 -34.46 22.03 18.45
N TYR A 569 -33.35 22.69 18.06
CA TYR A 569 -32.11 22.01 17.67
C TYR A 569 -31.02 22.21 18.72
N GLN A 570 -30.42 21.12 19.15
CA GLN A 570 -29.22 21.08 19.98
C GLN A 570 -28.08 20.40 19.21
N PHE A 571 -26.89 20.98 19.29
CA PHE A 571 -25.69 20.43 18.69
C PHE A 571 -24.94 19.59 19.72
N PHE A 572 -24.53 18.39 19.30
CA PHE A 572 -23.80 17.45 20.13
C PHE A 572 -22.31 17.48 19.77
N ASP A 573 -21.44 17.78 20.73
CA ASP A 573 -19.98 17.68 20.57
C ASP A 573 -19.54 16.26 20.92
N ASP A 574 -19.11 15.49 19.92
CA ASP A 574 -18.71 14.10 20.05
C ASP A 574 -17.39 13.88 20.81
N LYS A 575 -16.61 14.95 21.06
CA LYS A 575 -15.38 14.87 21.87
C LYS A 575 -15.62 14.95 23.36
N THR A 576 -16.59 15.75 23.79
CA THR A 576 -16.87 16.02 25.21
C THR A 576 -18.13 15.33 25.69
N PHE A 577 -18.97 14.83 24.78
CA PHE A 577 -20.34 14.37 25.10
C PHE A 577 -21.23 15.46 25.75
N GLU A 578 -20.89 16.72 25.54
CA GLU A 578 -21.65 17.86 26.03
C GLU A 578 -22.39 18.55 24.87
N TYR A 579 -23.56 19.10 25.17
CA TYR A 579 -24.33 19.90 24.22
C TYR A 579 -23.78 21.32 24.18
N THR A 580 -23.43 21.80 22.98
CA THR A 580 -22.99 23.19 22.79
C THR A 580 -24.21 24.07 22.60
N ASP A 581 -24.33 25.10 23.44
CA ASP A 581 -25.43 26.06 23.40
C ASP A 581 -25.26 27.01 22.18
N TYR A 582 -26.37 27.40 21.57
CA TYR A 582 -26.44 28.34 20.44
C TYR A 582 -25.71 29.68 20.73
N THR A 583 -25.73 30.14 21.98
CA THR A 583 -25.06 31.38 22.37
C THR A 583 -23.54 31.37 22.14
N GLU A 584 -22.90 30.21 22.14
CA GLU A 584 -21.47 30.09 21.87
C GLU A 584 -21.16 30.19 20.38
N LEU A 585 -22.09 29.83 19.50
CA LEU A 585 -21.91 29.88 18.04
C LEU A 585 -22.03 31.29 17.45
N GLN A 586 -22.74 32.20 18.10
CA GLN A 586 -22.98 33.56 17.63
C GLN A 586 -21.72 34.45 17.52
N HIS A 587 -20.62 34.07 18.17
CA HIS A 587 -19.38 34.82 18.21
C HIS A 587 -18.28 34.28 17.28
N LEU A 588 -18.57 33.20 16.54
CA LEU A 588 -17.58 32.55 15.65
C LEU A 588 -17.41 33.36 14.36
N THR A 589 -16.17 33.44 13.90
CA THR A 589 -15.86 33.95 12.57
C THR A 589 -16.29 32.97 11.47
N SER A 590 -16.45 33.43 10.24
CA SER A 590 -16.83 32.56 9.10
C SER A 590 -15.89 31.36 8.89
N ALA A 591 -14.61 31.47 9.30
CA ALA A 591 -13.65 30.37 9.22
C ALA A 591 -13.87 29.34 10.33
N GLU A 592 -14.21 29.79 11.54
CA GLU A 592 -14.53 28.94 12.68
C GLU A 592 -15.87 28.24 12.49
N MET A 593 -16.87 28.92 11.93
CA MET A 593 -18.15 28.34 11.53
C MET A 593 -17.98 27.27 10.46
N TRP A 594 -17.04 27.43 9.53
CA TRP A 594 -16.70 26.41 8.55
C TRP A 594 -16.05 25.17 9.20
N GLU A 595 -15.16 25.38 10.18
CA GLU A 595 -14.58 24.26 10.96
C GLU A 595 -15.64 23.51 11.78
N VAL A 596 -16.58 24.22 12.40
CA VAL A 596 -17.71 23.63 13.11
C VAL A 596 -18.60 22.84 12.14
N SER A 597 -18.95 23.41 10.98
CA SER A 597 -19.75 22.70 9.96
C SER A 597 -19.04 21.44 9.45
N HIS A 598 -17.72 21.48 9.32
CA HIS A 598 -16.93 20.33 8.87
C HIS A 598 -16.84 19.22 9.93
N ARG A 599 -16.99 19.54 11.21
CA ARG A 599 -17.03 18.55 12.31
C ARG A 599 -18.40 17.88 12.45
N PHE A 600 -19.48 18.58 12.12
CA PHE A 600 -20.85 18.06 12.29
C PHE A 600 -21.44 17.40 11.03
N PHE A 601 -20.91 17.69 9.82
CA PHE A 601 -21.48 17.22 8.55
C PHE A 601 -20.51 16.37 7.68
N PHE A 602 -19.27 16.13 8.11
CA PHE A 602 -18.25 15.30 7.47
C PHE A 602 -17.42 14.58 8.53
#